data_4dd65137fbedddc4d347c4bbcea158bc
#
_entry.id   4dd65137fbedddc4d347c4bbcea158bc
#
_cell.length_a   1.000
_cell.length_b   1.000
_cell.length_c   1.000
_cell.angle_alpha   90.00
_cell.angle_beta   90.00
_cell.angle_gamma   90.00
#
_symmetry.space_group_name_H-M   'P 1'
#
loop_
_entity.id
_entity.type
_entity.pdbx_description
1 polymer ?
#
loop_
_entity_poly.entity_id
_entity_poly.type
_entity_poly.pdbx_seq_one_letter_code
_entity_poly.pdbx_strand_id
1 'polypeptide(L)'
;MKKLLLTLFLSLSVIGCASLELEATSSSDSVTEGILALGLTHEENLVEASKLKSAHMVSVVTGQLIKARDEKIQDEIDFIESEKYAEIVKVTENGLSFIGPETSESIKTGVLETDKDLQNYYLEGIKDSNSEVIEHILHVRISYNSKNKRNYISANLCDEWGRCDNNKQQINVISMSVSNCTTSSCDFSEVLELNLGDQFLKDSINNGFTMRFNSKKKTSKIKVSSAYLKGYLKVAK
;
A
#
# COMPACT_ATOMS: atom_id res chain seq x y z
N MET A 1 6.84 -27.65 50.21
CA MET A 1 7.01 -27.14 48.81
C MET A 1 7.00 -28.27 47.78
N LYS A 2 6.01 -29.22 47.84
CA LYS A 2 5.90 -30.36 46.90
C LYS A 2 4.48 -30.55 46.32
N LYS A 3 3.55 -29.60 46.57
CA LYS A 3 2.15 -29.71 46.13
C LYS A 3 1.75 -28.70 45.01
N LEU A 4 2.69 -27.86 44.54
CA LEU A 4 2.38 -26.83 43.51
C LEU A 4 2.77 -27.24 42.10
N LEU A 5 3.41 -28.39 41.88
CA LEU A 5 3.90 -28.86 40.58
C LEU A 5 2.96 -29.83 39.87
N LEU A 6 1.85 -30.26 40.53
CA LEU A 6 0.95 -31.27 39.97
C LEU A 6 -0.28 -30.67 39.27
N THR A 7 -0.53 -29.36 39.41
CA THR A 7 -1.68 -28.69 38.80
C THR A 7 -1.39 -28.07 37.46
N LEU A 8 -0.12 -28.01 37.04
CA LEU A 8 0.25 -27.39 35.75
C LEU A 8 0.27 -28.38 34.56
N PHE A 9 0.21 -29.69 34.83
CA PHE A 9 0.28 -30.72 33.77
C PHE A 9 -1.08 -31.23 33.32
N LEU A 10 -2.19 -30.85 33.96
CA LEU A 10 -3.55 -31.29 33.55
C LEU A 10 -4.26 -30.34 32.62
N SER A 11 -3.72 -29.15 32.31
CA SER A 11 -4.35 -28.17 31.41
C SER A 11 -3.95 -28.31 29.94
N LEU A 12 -2.99 -29.21 29.62
CA LEU A 12 -2.54 -29.41 28.22
C LEU A 12 -3.25 -30.51 27.45
N SER A 13 -4.18 -31.24 28.03
CA SER A 13 -4.82 -32.39 27.37
C SER A 13 -6.24 -32.12 26.83
N VAL A 14 -6.76 -30.87 26.87
CA VAL A 14 -8.13 -30.56 26.40
C VAL A 14 -8.14 -29.85 25.03
N ILE A 15 -6.95 -29.50 24.48
CA ILE A 15 -6.87 -28.71 23.24
C ILE A 15 -7.15 -29.55 21.97
N GLY A 16 -7.15 -30.86 22.07
CA GLY A 16 -7.29 -31.75 20.90
C GLY A 16 -8.73 -32.02 20.39
N CYS A 17 -9.79 -31.62 21.11
CA CYS A 17 -11.18 -31.95 20.73
C CYS A 17 -12.03 -30.77 20.24
N ALA A 18 -11.56 -29.54 20.38
CA ALA A 18 -12.37 -28.36 20.06
C ALA A 18 -12.54 -28.11 18.55
N SER A 19 -11.58 -28.54 17.72
CA SER A 19 -11.59 -28.30 16.26
C SER A 19 -12.62 -29.18 15.52
N LEU A 20 -12.97 -30.33 16.05
CA LEU A 20 -13.92 -31.28 15.40
C LEU A 20 -15.38 -30.93 15.57
N GLU A 21 -15.74 -30.14 16.61
CA GLU A 21 -17.14 -29.72 16.84
C GLU A 21 -17.50 -28.42 16.11
N LEU A 22 -16.48 -27.61 15.72
CA LEU A 22 -16.71 -26.34 15.03
C LEU A 22 -17.24 -26.51 13.59
N GLU A 23 -17.02 -27.66 12.96
CA GLU A 23 -17.31 -27.88 11.53
C GLU A 23 -18.81 -28.06 11.20
N ALA A 24 -19.62 -28.49 12.16
CA ALA A 24 -20.98 -28.94 11.85
C ALA A 24 -21.97 -27.81 11.51
N THR A 25 -21.68 -26.55 11.87
CA THR A 25 -22.57 -25.39 11.66
C THR A 25 -21.86 -24.08 11.35
N SER A 26 -20.52 -24.07 11.21
CA SER A 26 -19.72 -22.85 11.12
C SER A 26 -19.32 -22.53 9.68
N SER A 27 -19.28 -21.24 9.35
CA SER A 27 -18.71 -20.77 8.07
C SER A 27 -17.20 -21.03 8.03
N SER A 28 -16.62 -21.10 6.84
CA SER A 28 -15.17 -21.24 6.67
C SER A 28 -14.39 -20.14 7.42
N ASP A 29 -14.93 -18.94 7.47
CA ASP A 29 -14.30 -17.80 8.15
C ASP A 29 -14.20 -18.05 9.66
N SER A 30 -15.29 -18.49 10.31
CA SER A 30 -15.27 -18.77 11.74
C SER A 30 -14.37 -19.97 12.10
N VAL A 31 -14.24 -20.96 11.22
CA VAL A 31 -13.29 -22.07 11.41
C VAL A 31 -11.86 -21.57 11.29
N THR A 32 -11.56 -20.72 10.30
CA THR A 32 -10.24 -20.12 10.12
C THR A 32 -9.83 -19.25 11.31
N GLU A 33 -10.73 -18.38 11.77
CA GLU A 33 -10.54 -17.58 12.98
C GLU A 33 -10.28 -18.43 14.22
N GLY A 34 -11.05 -19.53 14.37
CA GLY A 34 -10.87 -20.48 15.47
C GLY A 34 -9.49 -21.15 15.44
N ILE A 35 -8.99 -21.54 14.28
CA ILE A 35 -7.64 -22.10 14.13
C ILE A 35 -6.59 -21.06 14.44
N LEU A 36 -6.70 -19.84 13.91
CA LEU A 36 -5.76 -18.74 14.17
C LEU A 36 -5.72 -18.36 15.66
N ALA A 37 -6.85 -18.42 16.34
CA ALA A 37 -6.95 -18.15 17.79
C ALA A 37 -6.20 -19.17 18.67
N LEU A 38 -5.81 -20.33 18.15
CA LEU A 38 -5.00 -21.30 18.87
C LEU A 38 -3.55 -20.83 19.12
N GLY A 39 -3.11 -19.78 18.40
CA GLY A 39 -1.76 -19.24 18.55
C GLY A 39 -0.63 -20.19 18.09
N LEU A 40 -0.96 -21.11 17.21
CA LEU A 40 -0.04 -22.10 16.65
C LEU A 40 0.82 -21.49 15.52
N THR A 41 1.89 -22.19 15.14
CA THR A 41 2.65 -21.82 13.93
C THR A 41 1.80 -21.99 12.67
N HIS A 42 2.25 -21.41 11.55
CA HIS A 42 1.53 -21.55 10.28
C HIS A 42 1.41 -23.01 9.84
N GLU A 43 2.47 -23.78 9.97
CA GLU A 43 2.52 -25.21 9.63
C GLU A 43 1.56 -26.02 10.49
N GLU A 44 1.51 -25.74 11.80
CA GLU A 44 0.57 -26.39 12.72
C GLU A 44 -0.89 -26.00 12.39
N ASN A 45 -1.17 -24.74 12.03
CA ASN A 45 -2.48 -24.29 11.57
C ASN A 45 -2.93 -25.06 10.31
N LEU A 46 -2.02 -25.31 9.36
CA LEU A 46 -2.32 -26.12 8.17
C LEU A 46 -2.61 -27.58 8.53
N VAL A 47 -1.93 -28.11 9.54
CA VAL A 47 -2.22 -29.46 10.07
C VAL A 47 -3.61 -29.49 10.69
N GLU A 48 -4.01 -28.48 11.48
CA GLU A 48 -5.36 -28.39 12.03
C GLU A 48 -6.42 -28.30 10.93
N ALA A 49 -6.20 -27.47 9.90
CA ALA A 49 -7.10 -27.40 8.75
C ALA A 49 -7.24 -28.74 8.03
N SER A 50 -6.18 -29.55 7.93
CA SER A 50 -6.20 -30.86 7.29
C SER A 50 -7.05 -31.93 8.02
N LYS A 51 -7.38 -31.71 9.29
CA LYS A 51 -8.23 -32.59 10.10
C LYS A 51 -9.74 -32.37 9.87
N LEU A 52 -10.13 -31.33 9.14
CA LEU A 52 -11.52 -31.06 8.80
C LEU A 52 -12.08 -32.18 7.93
N LYS A 53 -13.37 -32.54 8.18
CA LYS A 53 -14.01 -33.69 7.51
C LYS A 53 -14.35 -33.43 6.05
N SER A 54 -14.64 -32.18 5.70
CA SER A 54 -15.01 -31.79 4.34
C SER A 54 -13.78 -31.39 3.53
N ALA A 55 -13.53 -32.05 2.42
CA ALA A 55 -12.44 -31.68 1.50
C ALA A 55 -12.57 -30.25 0.97
N HIS A 56 -13.81 -29.76 0.80
CA HIS A 56 -14.08 -28.38 0.43
C HIS A 56 -13.63 -27.43 1.55
N MET A 57 -14.01 -27.70 2.80
CA MET A 57 -13.60 -26.89 3.95
C MET A 57 -12.08 -26.89 4.14
N VAL A 58 -11.42 -28.05 3.99
CA VAL A 58 -9.95 -28.13 4.02
C VAL A 58 -9.35 -27.16 3.00
N SER A 59 -9.81 -27.17 1.75
CA SER A 59 -9.29 -26.30 0.68
C SER A 59 -9.51 -24.83 0.97
N VAL A 60 -10.72 -24.44 1.38
CA VAL A 60 -11.06 -23.02 1.64
C VAL A 60 -10.30 -22.50 2.86
N VAL A 61 -10.32 -23.21 3.97
CA VAL A 61 -9.64 -22.83 5.22
C VAL A 61 -8.13 -22.76 5.02
N THR A 62 -7.54 -23.73 4.32
CA THR A 62 -6.11 -23.68 3.94
C THR A 62 -5.78 -22.42 3.13
N GLY A 63 -6.60 -22.08 2.14
CA GLY A 63 -6.42 -20.85 1.35
C GLY A 63 -6.50 -19.59 2.22
N GLN A 64 -7.43 -19.53 3.14
CA GLN A 64 -7.59 -18.40 4.08
C GLN A 64 -6.41 -18.29 5.07
N LEU A 65 -5.89 -19.42 5.58
CA LEU A 65 -4.71 -19.43 6.46
C LEU A 65 -3.44 -18.98 5.73
N ILE A 66 -3.26 -19.40 4.47
CA ILE A 66 -2.14 -18.92 3.65
C ILE A 66 -2.26 -17.41 3.42
N LYS A 67 -3.45 -16.92 3.08
CA LYS A 67 -3.70 -15.50 2.89
C LYS A 67 -3.41 -14.69 4.16
N ALA A 68 -3.90 -15.13 5.32
CA ALA A 68 -3.65 -14.47 6.60
C ALA A 68 -2.16 -14.41 6.97
N ARG A 69 -1.38 -15.48 6.64
CA ARG A 69 0.08 -15.45 6.80
C ARG A 69 0.72 -14.43 5.87
N ASP A 70 0.33 -14.41 4.60
CA ASP A 70 0.93 -13.52 3.61
C ASP A 70 0.61 -12.05 3.92
N GLU A 71 -0.60 -11.75 4.40
CA GLU A 71 -0.98 -10.43 4.90
C GLU A 71 -0.12 -10.02 6.10
N LYS A 72 0.09 -10.90 7.07
CA LYS A 72 0.95 -10.61 8.22
C LYS A 72 2.40 -10.33 7.83
N ILE A 73 2.96 -11.11 6.90
CA ILE A 73 4.32 -10.89 6.37
C ILE A 73 4.38 -9.53 5.66
N GLN A 74 3.36 -9.19 4.86
CA GLN A 74 3.31 -7.90 4.18
C GLN A 74 3.21 -6.75 5.17
N ASP A 75 2.42 -6.87 6.23
CA ASP A 75 2.32 -5.86 7.30
C ASP A 75 3.65 -5.65 8.02
N GLU A 76 4.42 -6.72 8.27
CA GLU A 76 5.76 -6.64 8.87
C GLU A 76 6.75 -5.93 7.93
N ILE A 77 6.71 -6.23 6.63
CA ILE A 77 7.52 -5.55 5.61
C ILE A 77 7.14 -4.07 5.54
N ASP A 78 5.86 -3.77 5.42
CA ASP A 78 5.34 -2.41 5.37
C ASP A 78 5.72 -1.60 6.62
N PHE A 79 5.70 -2.23 7.78
CA PHE A 79 6.15 -1.60 9.02
C PHE A 79 7.63 -1.23 8.95
N ILE A 80 8.51 -2.18 8.60
CA ILE A 80 9.96 -1.94 8.49
C ILE A 80 10.27 -0.86 7.45
N GLU A 81 9.60 -0.89 6.30
CA GLU A 81 9.78 0.12 5.26
C GLU A 81 9.26 1.49 5.71
N SER A 82 8.13 1.52 6.43
CA SER A 82 7.58 2.78 6.94
C SER A 82 8.51 3.48 7.92
N GLU A 83 9.21 2.74 8.79
CA GLU A 83 10.22 3.30 9.69
C GLU A 83 11.35 3.95 8.89
N LYS A 84 11.85 3.28 7.84
CA LYS A 84 12.88 3.86 6.95
C LYS A 84 12.39 5.12 6.24
N TYR A 85 11.15 5.14 5.75
CA TYR A 85 10.59 6.34 5.15
C TYR A 85 10.47 7.48 6.17
N ALA A 86 10.01 7.19 7.39
CA ALA A 86 9.89 8.20 8.44
C ALA A 86 11.24 8.86 8.79
N GLU A 87 12.34 8.10 8.80
CA GLU A 87 13.69 8.61 9.06
C GLU A 87 14.18 9.60 7.97
N ILE A 88 13.66 9.50 6.76
CA ILE A 88 14.12 10.28 5.61
C ILE A 88 13.23 11.52 5.38
N VAL A 89 12.02 11.56 5.95
CA VAL A 89 11.14 12.74 5.86
C VAL A 89 11.88 13.95 6.42
N LYS A 90 11.97 15.00 5.60
CA LYS A 90 12.60 16.27 6.00
C LYS A 90 11.55 17.18 6.59
N VAL A 91 11.87 17.76 7.73
CA VAL A 91 11.06 18.77 8.39
C VAL A 91 11.82 20.09 8.33
N THR A 92 11.15 21.17 7.93
CA THR A 92 11.76 22.51 7.93
C THR A 92 12.05 22.99 9.34
N GLU A 93 13.00 23.92 9.50
CA GLU A 93 13.42 24.43 10.82
C GLU A 93 12.27 25.01 11.66
N ASN A 94 11.25 25.57 11.01
CA ASN A 94 10.06 26.09 11.68
C ASN A 94 8.99 25.03 11.98
N GLY A 95 9.21 23.77 11.56
CA GLY A 95 8.27 22.67 11.76
C GLY A 95 6.98 22.76 10.95
N LEU A 96 6.89 23.67 9.97
CA LEU A 96 5.66 23.91 9.21
C LEU A 96 5.62 23.20 7.84
N SER A 97 6.72 22.65 7.37
CA SER A 97 6.74 21.89 6.12
C SER A 97 7.40 20.52 6.31
N PHE A 98 6.82 19.52 5.69
CA PHE A 98 7.23 18.12 5.73
C PHE A 98 7.44 17.63 4.31
N ILE A 99 8.63 17.17 3.97
CA ILE A 99 8.95 16.68 2.62
C ILE A 99 9.29 15.20 2.71
N GLY A 100 8.44 14.36 2.14
CA GLY A 100 8.68 12.93 2.01
C GLY A 100 9.84 12.64 1.05
N PRO A 101 10.45 11.44 1.15
CA PRO A 101 11.52 11.06 0.24
C PRO A 101 11.00 10.93 -1.20
N GLU A 102 11.84 11.31 -2.17
CA GLU A 102 11.54 11.07 -3.57
C GLU A 102 11.64 9.57 -3.87
N THR A 103 10.57 9.03 -4.42
CA THR A 103 10.44 7.60 -4.74
C THR A 103 10.28 7.43 -6.24
N SER A 104 10.99 6.48 -6.81
CA SER A 104 10.89 6.12 -8.23
C SER A 104 10.11 4.82 -8.38
N GLU A 105 9.07 4.84 -9.19
CA GLU A 105 8.38 3.63 -9.60
C GLU A 105 8.35 3.50 -11.13
N SER A 106 8.69 2.32 -11.63
CA SER A 106 8.42 1.94 -13.01
C SER A 106 7.22 1.01 -13.02
N ILE A 107 6.02 1.55 -13.16
CA ILE A 107 4.82 0.72 -13.32
C ILE A 107 4.84 0.16 -14.74
N LYS A 108 5.06 -1.14 -14.86
CA LYS A 108 4.86 -1.86 -16.13
C LYS A 108 3.36 -1.94 -16.38
N THR A 109 2.84 -1.08 -17.24
CA THR A 109 1.42 -0.99 -17.57
C THR A 109 0.92 -2.03 -18.57
N GLY A 110 1.78 -2.97 -19.01
CA GLY A 110 1.36 -4.09 -19.88
C GLY A 110 2.54 -4.92 -20.38
N VAL A 111 2.24 -6.14 -20.84
CA VAL A 111 3.25 -7.10 -21.34
C VAL A 111 3.97 -6.61 -22.62
N LEU A 112 3.39 -5.62 -23.31
CA LEU A 112 3.88 -5.09 -24.59
C LEU A 112 4.27 -3.60 -24.55
N GLU A 113 4.11 -2.89 -23.40
CA GLU A 113 4.54 -1.49 -23.32
C GLU A 113 6.03 -1.40 -23.03
N THR A 114 6.76 -1.02 -24.07
CA THR A 114 8.22 -0.72 -24.04
C THR A 114 8.52 0.69 -23.56
N ASP A 115 7.51 1.48 -23.22
CA ASP A 115 7.69 2.86 -22.78
C ASP A 115 8.28 2.90 -21.37
N LYS A 116 9.56 3.16 -21.31
CA LYS A 116 10.34 3.39 -20.09
C LYS A 116 10.12 4.82 -19.58
N ASP A 117 8.89 5.16 -19.25
CA ASP A 117 8.66 6.42 -18.57
C ASP A 117 9.21 6.32 -17.14
N LEU A 118 10.10 7.22 -16.78
CA LEU A 118 10.56 7.35 -15.41
C LEU A 118 9.56 8.23 -14.67
N GLN A 119 9.01 7.73 -13.58
CA GLN A 119 8.07 8.46 -12.74
C GLN A 119 8.65 8.54 -11.34
N ASN A 120 8.84 9.75 -10.86
CA ASN A 120 9.27 10.02 -9.50
C ASN A 120 8.17 10.80 -8.81
N TYR A 121 7.97 10.53 -7.53
CA TYR A 121 7.01 11.29 -6.73
C TYR A 121 7.48 11.47 -5.29
N TYR A 122 6.95 12.48 -4.64
CA TYR A 122 7.04 12.68 -3.21
C TYR A 122 5.80 13.43 -2.69
N LEU A 123 5.53 13.33 -1.40
CA LEU A 123 4.52 14.11 -0.71
C LEU A 123 5.18 15.30 -0.01
N GLU A 124 4.54 16.45 -0.10
CA GLU A 124 4.84 17.62 0.71
C GLU A 124 3.64 17.94 1.58
N GLY A 125 3.86 18.21 2.86
CA GLY A 125 2.86 18.69 3.80
C GLY A 125 3.20 20.11 4.22
N ILE A 126 2.23 20.99 4.19
CA ILE A 126 2.37 22.39 4.64
C ILE A 126 1.34 22.62 5.76
N LYS A 127 1.85 22.86 6.97
CA LYS A 127 1.01 23.15 8.13
C LYS A 127 0.75 24.66 8.20
N ASP A 128 -0.52 25.03 8.32
CA ASP A 128 -0.87 26.42 8.58
C ASP A 128 -0.43 26.78 10.02
N SER A 129 0.24 27.91 10.16
CA SER A 129 0.69 28.42 11.47
C SER A 129 -0.44 28.73 12.45
N ASN A 130 -1.66 28.95 11.96
CA ASN A 130 -2.83 29.32 12.75
C ASN A 130 -3.84 28.19 12.93
N SER A 131 -3.63 27.05 12.31
CA SER A 131 -4.48 25.87 12.41
C SER A 131 -3.63 24.61 12.48
N GLU A 132 -4.23 23.50 12.96
CA GLU A 132 -3.56 22.19 12.93
C GLU A 132 -3.74 21.46 11.58
N VAL A 133 -4.35 22.13 10.61
CA VAL A 133 -4.61 21.54 9.30
C VAL A 133 -3.32 21.51 8.49
N ILE A 134 -3.03 20.36 7.90
CA ILE A 134 -1.92 20.18 6.96
C ILE A 134 -2.51 20.04 5.56
N GLU A 135 -2.07 20.88 4.65
CA GLU A 135 -2.30 20.70 3.23
C GLU A 135 -1.24 19.75 2.68
N HIS A 136 -1.67 18.71 1.98
CA HIS A 136 -0.78 17.73 1.37
C HIS A 136 -0.77 17.89 -0.15
N ILE A 137 0.43 17.95 -0.71
CA ILE A 137 0.66 18.08 -2.14
C ILE A 137 1.43 16.85 -2.61
N LEU A 138 0.90 16.16 -3.61
CA LEU A 138 1.61 15.11 -4.32
C LEU A 138 2.36 15.74 -5.49
N HIS A 139 3.68 15.74 -5.43
CA HIS A 139 4.56 16.13 -6.53
C HIS A 139 4.90 14.90 -7.37
N VAL A 140 4.71 15.00 -8.68
CA VAL A 140 5.00 13.90 -9.61
C VAL A 140 5.84 14.43 -10.76
N ARG A 141 7.01 13.84 -11.00
CA ARG A 141 7.82 14.09 -12.17
C ARG A 141 7.67 12.93 -13.14
N ILE A 142 7.24 13.22 -14.37
CA ILE A 142 7.09 12.23 -15.44
C ILE A 142 8.09 12.58 -16.55
N SER A 143 9.09 11.72 -16.73
CA SER A 143 10.13 11.85 -17.76
C SER A 143 9.91 10.81 -18.85
N TYR A 144 9.91 11.22 -20.11
CA TYR A 144 9.61 10.36 -21.25
C TYR A 144 10.28 10.86 -22.52
N ASN A 145 10.53 9.95 -23.47
CA ASN A 145 10.96 10.29 -24.82
C ASN A 145 9.76 10.29 -25.78
N SER A 146 9.58 11.35 -26.54
CA SER A 146 8.44 11.48 -27.47
C SER A 146 8.72 12.52 -28.56
N LYS A 147 7.98 12.43 -29.66
CA LYS A 147 7.98 13.47 -30.70
C LYS A 147 7.36 14.79 -30.22
N ASN A 148 6.36 14.72 -29.36
CA ASN A 148 5.64 15.88 -28.86
C ASN A 148 5.40 15.74 -27.35
N LYS A 149 5.30 16.88 -26.68
CA LYS A 149 4.90 16.93 -25.26
C LYS A 149 3.51 16.32 -25.03
N ARG A 150 3.30 15.68 -23.89
CA ARG A 150 2.02 15.04 -23.55
C ARG A 150 0.98 16.01 -23.05
N ASN A 151 1.38 17.04 -22.29
CA ASN A 151 0.50 18.01 -21.64
C ASN A 151 -0.52 17.32 -20.74
N TYR A 152 -0.09 16.93 -19.55
CA TYR A 152 -1.00 16.38 -18.55
C TYR A 152 -1.99 17.43 -18.06
N ILE A 153 -3.25 17.06 -17.87
CA ILE A 153 -4.36 17.99 -17.58
C ILE A 153 -5.21 17.59 -16.36
N SER A 154 -5.17 16.34 -15.94
CA SER A 154 -5.98 15.86 -14.80
C SER A 154 -5.43 14.57 -14.24
N ALA A 155 -5.88 14.20 -13.04
CA ALA A 155 -5.63 12.91 -12.44
C ALA A 155 -6.93 12.21 -12.04
N ASN A 156 -6.92 10.88 -11.93
CA ASN A 156 -8.00 10.05 -11.40
C ASN A 156 -7.44 9.04 -10.39
N LEU A 157 -8.20 8.78 -9.35
CA LEU A 157 -7.94 7.68 -8.43
C LEU A 157 -8.27 6.35 -9.13
N CYS A 158 -7.44 5.33 -8.88
CA CYS A 158 -7.66 3.98 -9.42
C CYS A 158 -7.72 2.96 -8.28
N ASP A 159 -8.55 1.93 -8.46
CA ASP A 159 -8.61 0.78 -7.56
C ASP A 159 -7.38 -0.14 -7.72
N GLU A 160 -7.31 -1.16 -6.89
CA GLU A 160 -6.24 -2.19 -6.93
C GLU A 160 -6.19 -2.96 -8.27
N TRP A 161 -7.31 -3.03 -9.00
CA TRP A 161 -7.41 -3.65 -10.32
C TRP A 161 -7.01 -2.71 -11.45
N GLY A 162 -6.61 -1.47 -11.12
CA GLY A 162 -6.23 -0.45 -12.09
C GLY A 162 -7.40 0.20 -12.82
N ARG A 163 -8.66 -0.03 -12.37
CA ARG A 163 -9.84 0.67 -12.87
C ARG A 163 -9.91 2.03 -12.18
N CYS A 164 -9.98 3.08 -12.97
CA CYS A 164 -9.94 4.43 -12.40
C CYS A 164 -11.34 5.03 -12.41
N ASP A 165 -11.65 5.80 -11.39
CA ASP A 165 -12.90 6.53 -11.28
C ASP A 165 -13.07 7.57 -12.40
N ASN A 166 -14.26 8.15 -12.50
CA ASN A 166 -14.56 9.20 -13.46
C ASN A 166 -14.35 10.61 -12.89
N ASN A 167 -14.03 10.72 -11.59
CA ASN A 167 -13.78 11.99 -10.93
C ASN A 167 -12.39 12.50 -11.29
N LYS A 168 -12.34 13.44 -12.21
CA LYS A 168 -11.10 14.09 -12.61
C LYS A 168 -10.72 15.15 -11.60
N GLN A 169 -9.58 14.94 -10.96
CA GLN A 169 -8.96 15.94 -10.11
C GLN A 169 -8.12 16.88 -10.99
N GLN A 170 -8.16 18.16 -10.68
CA GLN A 170 -7.34 19.15 -11.34
C GLN A 170 -5.90 19.02 -10.86
N ILE A 171 -4.96 19.13 -11.79
CA ILE A 171 -3.53 19.16 -11.52
C ILE A 171 -2.94 20.48 -11.97
N ASN A 172 -1.85 20.89 -11.31
CA ASN A 172 -1.03 22.00 -11.73
C ASN A 172 0.25 21.47 -12.40
N VAL A 173 0.60 21.99 -13.56
CA VAL A 173 1.89 21.74 -14.21
C VAL A 173 2.84 22.86 -13.83
N ILE A 174 3.76 22.60 -12.88
CA ILE A 174 4.62 23.63 -12.31
C ILE A 174 5.92 23.83 -13.12
N SER A 175 6.37 22.81 -13.80
CA SER A 175 7.51 22.96 -14.71
C SER A 175 7.48 21.93 -15.83
N MET A 176 8.17 22.29 -16.91
CA MET A 176 8.42 21.40 -18.04
C MET A 176 9.81 21.69 -18.60
N SER A 177 10.59 20.64 -18.79
CA SER A 177 11.88 20.72 -19.47
C SER A 177 11.91 19.84 -20.71
N VAL A 178 12.75 20.23 -21.66
CA VAL A 178 12.97 19.52 -22.93
C VAL A 178 14.48 19.44 -23.15
N SER A 179 14.97 18.26 -23.49
CA SER A 179 16.40 18.04 -23.77
C SER A 179 16.60 16.96 -24.84
N ASN A 180 17.82 16.75 -25.26
CA ASN A 180 18.26 15.66 -26.15
C ASN A 180 17.35 15.48 -27.38
N CYS A 181 17.01 16.59 -28.07
CA CYS A 181 16.17 16.53 -29.24
C CYS A 181 16.92 15.96 -30.46
N THR A 182 16.28 15.02 -31.12
CA THR A 182 16.66 14.47 -32.42
C THR A 182 15.65 14.92 -33.47
N THR A 183 15.80 14.48 -34.72
CA THR A 183 14.80 14.73 -35.77
C THR A 183 13.46 14.02 -35.51
N SER A 184 13.43 12.99 -34.66
CA SER A 184 12.27 12.13 -34.41
C SER A 184 11.64 12.29 -33.03
N SER A 185 12.42 12.67 -32.00
CA SER A 185 11.94 12.77 -30.62
C SER A 185 12.82 13.68 -29.76
N CYS A 186 12.26 14.10 -28.63
CA CYS A 186 12.95 14.78 -27.54
C CYS A 186 12.70 14.09 -26.22
N ASP A 187 13.60 14.29 -25.24
CA ASP A 187 13.34 13.93 -23.86
C ASP A 187 12.58 15.06 -23.17
N PHE A 188 11.45 14.73 -22.64
CA PHE A 188 10.58 15.63 -21.88
C PHE A 188 10.58 15.25 -20.41
N SER A 189 10.45 16.24 -19.53
CA SER A 189 10.14 16.05 -18.12
C SER A 189 9.06 17.06 -17.71
N GLU A 190 7.92 16.57 -17.25
CA GLU A 190 6.81 17.38 -16.72
C GLU A 190 6.71 17.16 -15.22
N VAL A 191 6.68 18.24 -14.43
CA VAL A 191 6.46 18.19 -12.98
C VAL A 191 5.07 18.68 -12.70
N LEU A 192 4.31 17.82 -12.03
CA LEU A 192 2.89 17.99 -11.74
C LEU A 192 2.69 18.07 -10.24
N GLU A 193 1.69 18.84 -9.81
CA GLU A 193 1.20 18.90 -8.44
C GLU A 193 -0.27 18.53 -8.38
N LEU A 194 -0.62 17.80 -7.34
CA LEU A 194 -1.99 17.43 -7.00
C LEU A 194 -2.22 17.63 -5.51
N ASN A 195 -3.17 18.49 -5.16
CA ASN A 195 -3.59 18.66 -3.77
C ASN A 195 -4.39 17.44 -3.32
N LEU A 196 -4.00 16.89 -2.17
CA LEU A 196 -4.66 15.75 -1.52
C LEU A 196 -5.23 16.20 -0.17
N GLY A 197 -6.45 15.79 0.11
CA GLY A 197 -7.03 16.03 1.43
C GLY A 197 -6.36 15.17 2.51
N ASP A 198 -6.16 15.72 3.70
CA ASP A 198 -5.61 15.01 4.85
C ASP A 198 -6.40 13.73 5.17
N GLN A 199 -7.74 13.81 5.13
CA GLN A 199 -8.60 12.64 5.34
C GLN A 199 -8.38 11.56 4.27
N PHE A 200 -8.18 11.93 3.00
CA PHE A 200 -7.89 10.99 1.94
C PHE A 200 -6.60 10.18 2.20
N LEU A 201 -5.54 10.85 2.68
CA LEU A 201 -4.29 10.16 3.02
C LEU A 201 -4.47 9.22 4.21
N LYS A 202 -5.21 9.64 5.24
CA LYS A 202 -5.53 8.81 6.41
C LYS A 202 -6.35 7.57 6.04
N ASP A 203 -7.34 7.71 5.17
CA ASP A 203 -8.15 6.59 4.69
C ASP A 203 -7.34 5.62 3.81
N SER A 204 -6.33 6.14 3.10
CA SER A 204 -5.46 5.36 2.22
C SER A 204 -4.27 4.70 2.95
N ILE A 205 -4.07 4.96 4.25
CA ILE A 205 -2.84 4.59 4.98
C ILE A 205 -2.54 3.09 4.95
N ASN A 206 -3.56 2.24 4.96
CA ASN A 206 -3.38 0.78 5.01
C ASN A 206 -3.18 0.13 3.64
N ASN A 207 -3.70 0.73 2.58
CA ASN A 207 -3.70 0.13 1.24
C ASN A 207 -2.81 0.89 0.24
N GLY A 208 -2.37 2.09 0.61
CA GLY A 208 -1.82 3.02 -0.36
C GLY A 208 -2.88 3.50 -1.36
N PHE A 209 -2.46 4.11 -2.45
CA PHE A 209 -3.35 4.50 -3.54
C PHE A 209 -2.63 4.50 -4.88
N THR A 210 -3.39 4.35 -5.95
CA THR A 210 -2.90 4.48 -7.32
C THR A 210 -3.55 5.68 -8.00
N MET A 211 -2.73 6.55 -8.59
CA MET A 211 -3.19 7.74 -9.30
C MET A 211 -2.81 7.66 -10.77
N ARG A 212 -3.79 7.90 -11.66
CA ARG A 212 -3.59 7.97 -13.10
C ARG A 212 -3.60 9.42 -13.55
N PHE A 213 -2.51 9.88 -14.13
CA PHE A 213 -2.36 11.19 -14.76
C PHE A 213 -2.73 11.12 -16.22
N ASN A 214 -3.60 12.01 -16.68
CA ASN A 214 -4.17 11.98 -18.02
C ASN A 214 -3.62 13.11 -18.87
N SER A 215 -3.17 12.76 -20.06
CA SER A 215 -2.91 13.68 -21.15
C SER A 215 -3.83 13.39 -22.33
N LYS A 216 -3.78 14.22 -23.39
CA LYS A 216 -4.59 13.98 -24.60
C LYS A 216 -4.21 12.67 -25.33
N LYS A 217 -2.99 12.16 -25.14
CA LYS A 217 -2.45 11.04 -25.94
C LYS A 217 -2.11 9.81 -25.13
N LYS A 218 -1.64 9.99 -23.90
CA LYS A 218 -1.18 8.89 -23.02
C LYS A 218 -1.58 9.16 -21.59
N THR A 219 -1.58 8.11 -20.80
CA THR A 219 -1.75 8.19 -19.35
C THR A 219 -0.50 7.65 -18.68
N SER A 220 -0.20 8.16 -17.48
CA SER A 220 0.85 7.63 -16.60
C SER A 220 0.24 7.30 -15.25
N LYS A 221 0.70 6.24 -14.61
CA LYS A 221 0.20 5.84 -13.28
C LYS A 221 1.35 5.84 -12.29
N ILE A 222 1.07 6.26 -11.07
CA ILE A 222 1.94 6.06 -9.91
C ILE A 222 1.18 5.28 -8.86
N LYS A 223 1.91 4.50 -8.06
CA LYS A 223 1.39 3.83 -6.88
C LYS A 223 2.12 4.34 -5.66
N VAL A 224 1.39 4.95 -4.73
CA VAL A 224 1.90 5.35 -3.43
C VAL A 224 1.62 4.21 -2.45
N SER A 225 2.67 3.59 -1.92
CA SER A 225 2.52 2.41 -1.06
C SER A 225 2.00 2.77 0.34
N SER A 226 1.41 1.78 1.02
CA SER A 226 1.04 1.85 2.43
C SER A 226 2.23 2.22 3.31
N ALA A 227 3.38 1.57 3.10
CA ALA A 227 4.61 1.83 3.84
C ALA A 227 5.06 3.29 3.70
N TYR A 228 5.03 3.84 2.48
CA TYR A 228 5.36 5.24 2.25
C TYR A 228 4.42 6.18 3.02
N LEU A 229 3.09 5.95 2.94
CA LEU A 229 2.11 6.78 3.64
C LEU A 229 2.24 6.69 5.16
N LYS A 230 2.42 5.49 5.71
CA LYS A 230 2.65 5.28 7.14
C LYS A 230 3.89 6.05 7.62
N GLY A 231 5.00 5.96 6.89
CA GLY A 231 6.24 6.66 7.23
C GLY A 231 6.10 8.18 7.13
N TYR A 232 5.50 8.69 6.05
CA TYR A 232 5.29 10.11 5.86
C TYR A 232 4.35 10.70 6.93
N LEU A 233 3.17 10.12 7.14
CA LEU A 233 2.17 10.60 8.10
C LEU A 233 2.60 10.42 9.56
N LYS A 234 3.55 9.55 9.85
CA LYS A 234 4.14 9.43 11.18
C LYS A 234 4.87 10.71 11.59
N VAL A 235 5.44 11.44 10.65
CA VAL A 235 6.22 12.68 10.85
C VAL A 235 5.39 13.93 10.57
N ALA A 236 4.58 13.93 9.52
CA ALA A 236 3.69 15.02 9.12
C ALA A 236 2.43 15.06 10.02
N LYS A 237 2.56 15.73 11.19
CA LYS A 237 1.53 15.82 12.23
C LYS A 237 1.27 17.26 12.64
#